data_cf568e3df164eef1559a2c583d498270
#
_entry.id   cf568e3df164eef1559a2c583d498270
#
_cell.length_a   1.000
_cell.length_b   1.000
_cell.length_c   1.000
_cell.angle_alpha   90.00
_cell.angle_beta   90.00
_cell.angle_gamma   90.00
#
_symmetry.space_group_name_H-M   'P 1'
#
loop_
_entity.id
_entity.type
_entity.pdbx_description
1 polymer ?
#
loop_
_entity_poly.entity_id
_entity_poly.type
_entity_poly.pdbx_seq_one_letter_code
_entity_poly.pdbx_strand_id
1 'polypeptide(L)' 'MKPETSMPGSNEIMTRDEVAAWLKVAPRQIERFSVPCLDLGGKTKRYFVKDVVAWLDSRRKSG' A
#
# COMPACT_ATOMS: atom_id res chain seq x y z
N MET A 1 4.23 -1.49 22.90
CA MET A 1 4.50 -1.65 22.21
C MET A 1 3.95 -2.28 21.19
N LYS A 2 3.89 -2.28 20.38
CA LYS A 2 3.42 -2.71 19.46
C LYS A 2 4.07 -3.49 18.67
N PRO A 3 3.86 -4.22 18.32
CA PRO A 3 4.47 -5.10 17.72
C PRO A 3 4.56 -4.93 16.41
N GLU A 4 4.58 -4.75 15.95
CA GLU A 4 4.76 -4.58 14.89
C GLU A 4 4.70 -5.44 14.04
N THR A 5 4.44 -5.95 13.72
CA THR A 5 4.60 -6.69 12.97
C THR A 5 4.10 -7.12 12.13
N SER A 6 3.73 -7.36 11.90
CA SER A 6 3.40 -8.04 11.10
C SER A 6 2.52 -7.76 10.10
N MET A 7 1.44 -8.22 9.93
CA MET A 7 0.57 -7.95 8.99
C MET A 7 -0.22 -6.80 9.23
N PRO A 8 -0.38 -5.85 8.39
CA PRO A 8 -1.21 -4.70 8.62
C PRO A 8 -2.67 -5.09 8.63
N GLY A 9 -3.44 -4.44 9.40
CA GLY A 9 -4.88 -4.67 9.42
C GLY A 9 -5.53 -4.00 8.26
N SER A 10 -6.73 -4.38 7.91
CA SER A 10 -7.36 -3.85 6.73
C SER A 10 -7.73 -2.39 6.87
N ASN A 11 -7.80 -1.85 8.09
CA ASN A 11 -8.08 -0.44 8.23
C ASN A 11 -6.84 0.36 8.41
N GLU A 12 -5.69 -0.21 8.27
CA GLU A 12 -4.47 0.52 8.48
C GLU A 12 -4.14 1.42 7.34
N ILE A 13 -3.39 2.45 7.63
CA ILE A 13 -2.91 3.37 6.62
C ILE A 13 -1.43 3.24 6.55
N MET A 14 -0.87 3.16 5.37
CA MET A 14 0.55 2.95 5.19
C MET A 14 1.14 4.05 4.33
N THR A 15 2.42 4.30 4.52
CA THR A 15 3.13 5.25 3.67
C THR A 15 3.56 4.53 2.41
N ARG A 16 4.04 5.28 1.44
CA ARG A 16 4.52 4.69 0.21
C ARG A 16 5.64 3.70 0.50
N ASP A 17 6.55 4.09 1.37
CA ASP A 17 7.67 3.21 1.68
C ASP A 17 7.19 1.92 2.34
N GLU A 18 6.18 2.02 3.17
CA GLU A 18 5.67 0.83 3.83
C GLU A 18 4.99 -0.08 2.82
N VAL A 19 4.24 0.47 1.90
CA VAL A 19 3.60 -0.35 0.90
C VAL A 19 4.65 -1.01 0.02
N ALA A 20 5.69 -0.26 -0.32
CA ALA A 20 6.75 -0.80 -1.16
C ALA A 20 7.43 -1.97 -0.46
N ALA A 21 7.70 -1.82 0.82
CA ALA A 21 8.33 -2.92 1.55
C ALA A 21 7.40 -4.12 1.64
N TRP A 22 6.13 -3.85 1.83
CA TRP A 22 5.15 -4.93 1.91
C TRP A 22 5.08 -5.67 0.60
N LEU A 23 5.10 -4.96 -0.52
CA LEU A 23 5.01 -5.59 -1.81
C LEU A 23 6.37 -5.99 -2.36
N LYS A 24 7.42 -5.66 -1.63
CA LYS A 24 8.78 -6.02 -2.01
C LYS A 24 9.18 -5.40 -3.33
N VAL A 25 8.88 -4.13 -3.49
CA VAL A 25 9.28 -3.40 -4.68
C VAL A 25 9.88 -2.08 -4.24
N ALA A 26 10.47 -1.36 -5.15
CA ALA A 26 11.06 -0.08 -4.81
C ALA A 26 9.95 0.95 -4.62
N PRO A 27 10.13 1.92 -3.72
CA PRO A 27 9.09 2.91 -3.49
C PRO A 27 8.64 3.64 -4.76
N ARG A 28 9.57 3.94 -5.65
CA ARG A 28 9.19 4.66 -6.85
C ARG A 28 8.28 3.83 -7.73
N GLN A 29 8.32 2.52 -7.58
CA GLN A 29 7.47 1.67 -8.39
C GLN A 29 6.04 1.75 -7.95
N ILE A 30 5.80 2.12 -6.69
CA ILE A 30 4.44 2.24 -6.20
C ILE A 30 3.71 3.30 -7.01
N GLU A 31 4.37 4.39 -7.34
CA GLU A 31 3.72 5.41 -8.11
C GLU A 31 3.52 4.97 -9.54
N ARG A 32 4.44 4.21 -10.08
CA ARG A 32 4.30 3.74 -11.44
C ARG A 32 3.17 2.75 -11.59
N PHE A 33 2.87 2.01 -10.55
CA PHE A 33 1.83 1.01 -10.62
C PHE A 33 0.45 1.61 -10.47
N SER A 34 0.35 2.87 -10.13
CA SER A 34 -0.94 3.53 -9.92
C SER A 34 -1.72 2.87 -8.80
N VAL A 35 -1.05 2.54 -7.72
CA VAL A 35 -1.71 1.94 -6.58
C VAL A 35 -2.64 2.98 -5.97
N PRO A 36 -3.85 2.63 -5.60
CA PRO A 36 -4.80 3.60 -5.04
C PRO A 36 -4.25 4.23 -3.78
N CYS A 37 -4.40 5.51 -3.65
CA CYS A 37 -3.90 6.19 -2.47
C CYS A 37 -4.82 7.32 -2.10
N LEU A 38 -4.61 7.86 -0.89
CA LEU A 38 -5.36 8.97 -0.40
C LEU A 38 -4.43 10.16 -0.45
N ASP A 39 -4.91 11.26 -0.97
CA ASP A 39 -4.11 12.46 -1.04
C ASP A 39 -4.52 13.34 0.12
N LEU A 40 -3.69 13.49 1.09
CA LEU A 40 -3.99 14.26 2.28
C LEU A 40 -3.59 15.73 2.13
N GLY A 41 -3.13 16.12 0.96
CA GLY A 41 -2.76 17.49 0.73
C GLY A 41 -1.27 17.67 0.90
N GLY A 42 -0.72 18.72 0.34
CA GLY A 42 0.68 19.01 0.53
C GLY A 42 1.60 17.89 0.11
N LYS A 43 1.28 17.19 -0.93
CA LYS A 43 2.11 16.12 -1.40
C LYS A 43 2.19 14.96 -0.43
N THR A 44 1.26 14.87 0.49
CA THR A 44 1.25 13.78 1.45
C THR A 44 0.27 12.75 0.98
N LYS A 45 0.73 11.57 0.69
CA LYS A 45 -0.11 10.49 0.24
C LYS A 45 -0.01 9.31 1.16
N ARG A 46 -1.11 8.65 1.34
CA ARG A 46 -1.14 7.46 2.18
C ARG A 46 -1.96 6.40 1.48
N TYR A 47 -1.78 5.18 1.87
CA TYR A 47 -2.42 4.06 1.22
C TYR A 47 -3.19 3.27 2.25
N PHE A 48 -4.45 3.00 1.96
CA PHE A 48 -5.23 2.16 2.84
C PHE A 48 -4.92 0.74 2.51
N VAL A 49 -4.66 -0.06 3.50
CA VAL A 49 -4.36 -1.46 3.27
C VAL A 49 -5.47 -2.14 2.50
N LYS A 50 -6.73 -1.87 2.85
CA LYS A 50 -7.80 -2.54 2.16
C LYS A 50 -7.86 -2.16 0.68
N ASP A 51 -7.50 -0.92 0.35
CA ASP A 51 -7.50 -0.51 -1.04
C ASP A 51 -6.36 -1.18 -1.78
N VAL A 52 -5.23 -1.33 -1.14
CA VAL A 52 -4.09 -1.97 -1.77
C VAL A 52 -4.39 -3.45 -1.98
N VAL A 53 -5.03 -4.09 -1.02
CA VAL A 53 -5.38 -5.50 -1.16
C VAL A 53 -6.35 -5.69 -2.31
N ALA A 54 -7.34 -4.81 -2.43
CA ALA A 54 -8.30 -4.92 -3.52
C ALA A 54 -7.61 -4.72 -4.86
N TRP A 55 -6.65 -3.78 -4.90
CA TRP A 55 -5.92 -3.54 -6.13
C TRP A 55 -5.06 -4.77 -6.49
N LEU A 56 -4.45 -5.38 -5.50
CA LEU A 56 -3.67 -6.57 -5.76
C LEU A 56 -4.54 -7.69 -6.25
N ASP A 57 -5.73 -7.81 -5.67
CA ASP A 57 -6.62 -8.86 -6.07
C ASP A 57 -7.05 -8.67 -7.51
N SER A 58 -7.25 -7.46 -7.94
CA SER A 58 -7.68 -7.23 -9.29
C SER A 58 -6.54 -7.50 -10.28
N ARG A 59 -5.30 -7.44 -9.83
CA ARG A 59 -4.20 -7.72 -10.70
C ARG A 59 -3.78 -9.18 -10.69
N ARG A 60 -4.34 -10.02 -9.77
CA ARG A 60 -3.98 -11.36 -9.70
C ARG A 60 -4.48 -12.02 -10.93
N LYS A 61 -3.71 -12.58 -11.73
CA LYS A 61 -4.15 -13.21 -12.82
C LYS A 61 -4.47 -14.46 -12.58
N SER A 62 -5.40 -14.92 -12.58
CA SER A 62 -5.72 -16.21 -12.25
C SER A 62 -5.37 -16.98 -13.25
N GLY A 63 -4.94 -17.03 -13.76
CA GLY A 63 -4.56 -17.93 -14.61
C GLY A 63 -4.31 -18.58 -15.17
#